data_dc789aa1841d0de8436f48c4f85d1f34
#
_entry.id   dc789aa1841d0de8436f48c4f85d1f34
#
_cell.length_a   1.000
_cell.length_b   1.000
_cell.length_c   1.000
_cell.angle_alpha   90.00
_cell.angle_beta   90.00
_cell.angle_gamma   90.00
#
_symmetry.space_group_name_H-M   'P 1'
#
loop_
_entity.id
_entity.type
_entity.pdbx_description
1 polymer ?
#
loop_
_entity_poly.entity_id
_entity_poly.type
_entity_poly.pdbx_seq_one_letter_code
_entity_poly.pdbx_strand_id
1 'polypeptide(L)'
;MKKVLFLLAMALTCAFATAQTNQVVWLNGKVLYGHPITTIDSMTYDMNGMMEGDTLHLIMPRSTMYVVHDTVRIVTKDTIYIDRCGDEDGPATVLTTAVIRSTYNSLVMGGKVFFSSTEAITERGVCYATHTAPTTEDNIAKAGKGTGEFTATIANLTENTRYYLRAYAINQAGTSYGDEIVFTTPNKPTPGTSTEGAGSGKFSVSADKQVSFSKGNLQYQASTNTWRFAENQTDYIGSANSNISATYDGWIDLFGWGTSGYDNMANDPAAQRYQPWSSATNRVAIDSTLNCEVQAITGECQWEYTYSDYNAYGYGPSTNMTDKNLVGTSANYDWGVYNAISNGGNKAGIWRTLTSSEWDYLFNTRKNAEYLWSRGTVNGVYGMILLADDFVKPASVTWTPAVSGWTTNVYDAEQWTAMETAGAVFLPAAGYRCGLGVLDVQSSGRYWSSTAGNSLNAYHLYFDGSYLIPRNYSTRYYGYSVRLVQDL
;
A
#
# COMPACT_ATOMS: atom_id res chain seq x y z
N MET A 1 -32.50 37.36 33.12
CA MET A 1 -32.20 35.90 33.05
C MET A 1 -32.52 35.45 31.62
N LYS A 2 -31.50 35.35 30.79
CA LYS A 2 -31.67 34.85 29.41
C LYS A 2 -31.52 33.36 29.47
N LYS A 3 -32.57 32.62 29.08
CA LYS A 3 -32.50 31.19 28.89
C LYS A 3 -31.70 30.94 27.64
N VAL A 4 -30.53 30.36 27.79
CA VAL A 4 -29.74 29.86 26.67
C VAL A 4 -30.34 28.54 26.28
N LEU A 5 -31.00 28.49 25.14
CA LEU A 5 -31.55 27.25 24.56
C LEU A 5 -30.50 26.66 23.61
N PHE A 6 -29.98 25.50 23.94
CA PHE A 6 -29.01 24.79 23.11
C PHE A 6 -29.73 23.84 22.21
N LEU A 7 -29.57 23.99 20.92
CA LEU A 7 -29.94 22.99 19.89
C LEU A 7 -28.70 22.67 19.07
N LEU A 8 -28.20 21.49 19.21
CA LEU A 8 -26.97 21.02 18.55
C LEU A 8 -27.35 20.05 17.45
N ALA A 9 -27.11 20.28 16.18
CA ALA A 9 -27.25 19.29 15.14
C ALA A 9 -25.87 18.83 14.64
N MET A 10 -25.37 17.77 15.22
CA MET A 10 -24.19 17.04 14.76
C MET A 10 -24.58 15.65 14.35
N ALA A 11 -24.36 15.28 13.11
CA ALA A 11 -24.43 13.88 12.69
C ALA A 11 -23.19 13.15 13.23
N LEU A 12 -23.35 12.36 14.27
CA LEU A 12 -22.29 11.55 14.88
C LEU A 12 -22.40 10.14 14.34
N THR A 13 -21.51 9.75 13.44
CA THR A 13 -21.32 8.32 13.12
C THR A 13 -20.33 7.76 14.13
N CYS A 14 -20.84 7.14 15.21
CA CYS A 14 -20.04 6.42 16.18
C CYS A 14 -19.75 5.01 15.69
N ALA A 15 -18.47 4.66 15.54
CA ALA A 15 -18.02 3.28 15.56
C ALA A 15 -17.95 2.80 17.02
N PHE A 16 -18.60 1.68 17.32
CA PHE A 16 -18.82 1.18 18.66
C PHE A 16 -17.55 0.71 19.36
N ALA A 17 -17.30 1.24 20.56
CA ALA A 17 -16.50 0.58 21.59
C ALA A 17 -17.30 0.54 22.89
N THR A 18 -17.46 -0.66 23.45
CA THR A 18 -18.19 -0.93 24.67
C THR A 18 -17.43 -0.48 25.91
N ALA A 19 -17.55 0.77 26.29
CA ALA A 19 -17.25 1.23 27.64
C ALA A 19 -18.23 2.34 28.01
N GLN A 20 -18.94 2.15 29.09
CA GLN A 20 -19.86 3.16 29.63
C GLN A 20 -19.08 4.43 29.99
N THR A 21 -19.30 5.50 29.26
CA THR A 21 -18.72 6.80 29.53
C THR A 21 -19.82 7.85 29.43
N ASN A 22 -19.83 8.76 30.36
CA ASN A 22 -20.76 9.87 30.38
C ASN A 22 -20.17 11.03 29.60
N GLN A 23 -20.98 11.62 28.74
CA GLN A 23 -20.64 12.88 28.12
C GLN A 23 -21.06 14.01 29.06
N VAL A 24 -20.11 14.91 29.35
CA VAL A 24 -20.35 16.04 30.23
C VAL A 24 -20.01 17.32 29.45
N VAL A 25 -20.98 18.21 29.34
CA VAL A 25 -20.82 19.52 28.71
C VAL A 25 -20.67 20.55 29.78
N TRP A 26 -19.61 21.36 29.75
CA TRP A 26 -19.30 22.42 30.69
C TRP A 26 -19.33 23.77 29.98
N LEU A 27 -19.90 24.76 30.60
CA LEU A 27 -19.81 26.15 30.16
C LEU A 27 -19.36 26.99 31.35
N ASN A 28 -18.30 27.77 31.20
CA ASN A 28 -17.74 28.64 32.22
C ASN A 28 -17.56 27.93 33.59
N GLY A 29 -17.01 26.71 33.56
CA GLY A 29 -16.75 25.90 34.76
C GLY A 29 -17.99 25.28 35.42
N LYS A 30 -19.15 25.32 34.78
CA LYS A 30 -20.39 24.67 35.27
C LYS A 30 -20.83 23.55 34.33
N VAL A 31 -21.19 22.41 34.90
CA VAL A 31 -21.80 21.32 34.16
C VAL A 31 -23.17 21.74 33.65
N LEU A 32 -23.35 21.76 32.35
CA LEU A 32 -24.65 22.04 31.72
C LEU A 32 -25.45 20.79 31.44
N TYR A 33 -24.74 19.68 31.13
CA TYR A 33 -25.35 18.43 30.72
C TYR A 33 -24.42 17.25 30.96
N GLY A 34 -25.00 16.10 31.36
CA GLY A 34 -24.29 14.85 31.51
C GLY A 34 -25.21 13.67 31.15
N HIS A 35 -24.87 12.88 30.16
CA HIS A 35 -25.65 11.71 29.75
C HIS A 35 -24.75 10.54 29.33
N PRO A 36 -25.19 9.29 29.50
CA PRO A 36 -24.50 8.12 28.93
C PRO A 36 -24.52 8.19 27.40
N ILE A 37 -23.37 8.00 26.77
CA ILE A 37 -23.18 8.13 25.31
C ILE A 37 -23.96 7.07 24.50
N THR A 38 -24.39 6.00 25.11
CA THR A 38 -25.08 4.87 24.43
C THR A 38 -26.46 5.23 23.85
N THR A 39 -26.96 6.44 24.05
CA THR A 39 -28.33 6.83 23.65
C THR A 39 -28.43 8.13 22.86
N ILE A 40 -27.30 8.70 22.43
CA ILE A 40 -27.31 9.98 21.69
C ILE A 40 -26.93 9.73 20.22
N ASP A 41 -27.89 9.78 19.34
CA ASP A 41 -27.69 9.62 17.88
C ASP A 41 -27.28 10.96 17.21
N SER A 42 -27.57 12.09 17.81
CA SER A 42 -27.18 13.40 17.32
C SER A 42 -27.20 14.47 18.41
N MET A 43 -26.31 15.44 18.34
CA MET A 43 -26.30 16.62 19.19
C MET A 43 -26.31 17.87 18.31
N THR A 44 -27.17 18.86 18.63
CA THR A 44 -27.24 20.14 17.93
C THR A 44 -26.84 21.27 18.89
N TYR A 45 -25.91 22.10 18.49
CA TYR A 45 -25.42 23.21 19.26
C TYR A 45 -25.75 24.56 18.60
N ASP A 46 -26.43 25.46 19.29
CA ASP A 46 -26.69 26.82 18.83
C ASP A 46 -25.76 27.81 19.56
N MET A 47 -24.87 28.41 18.81
CA MET A 47 -23.90 29.42 19.30
C MET A 47 -24.53 30.77 19.56
N ASN A 48 -25.82 30.98 19.26
CA ASN A 48 -26.52 32.21 19.51
C ASN A 48 -26.67 32.48 21.01
N GLY A 49 -25.78 33.22 21.58
CA GLY A 49 -25.80 33.60 23.01
C GLY A 49 -24.51 33.36 23.78
N MET A 50 -23.49 32.78 23.15
CA MET A 50 -22.14 32.80 23.68
C MET A 50 -21.54 34.21 23.53
N MET A 51 -20.88 34.68 24.57
CA MET A 51 -20.14 35.95 24.53
C MET A 51 -18.71 35.68 24.07
N GLU A 52 -18.07 36.67 23.49
CA GLU A 52 -16.65 36.61 23.16
C GLU A 52 -15.83 36.25 24.41
N GLY A 53 -15.01 35.17 24.28
CA GLY A 53 -14.21 34.62 25.37
C GLY A 53 -14.83 33.44 26.12
N ASP A 54 -16.04 32.99 25.77
CA ASP A 54 -16.61 31.76 26.34
C ASP A 54 -15.94 30.53 25.74
N THR A 55 -15.51 29.60 26.59
CA THR A 55 -14.89 28.32 26.16
C THR A 55 -15.82 27.18 26.48
N LEU A 56 -16.14 26.35 25.47
CA LEU A 56 -16.89 25.11 25.63
C LEU A 56 -15.92 23.90 25.70
N HIS A 57 -15.99 23.19 26.82
CA HIS A 57 -15.22 21.96 27.00
C HIS A 57 -16.09 20.74 26.78
N LEU A 58 -15.74 19.90 25.79
CA LEU A 58 -16.37 18.59 25.55
C LEU A 58 -15.38 17.50 25.93
N ILE A 59 -15.70 16.70 26.93
CA ILE A 59 -14.89 15.56 27.35
C ILE A 59 -15.46 14.30 26.68
N MET A 60 -14.69 13.68 25.81
CA MET A 60 -15.07 12.45 25.12
C MET A 60 -14.02 11.35 25.31
N PRO A 61 -14.44 10.10 25.55
CA PRO A 61 -13.48 9.01 25.66
C PRO A 61 -13.07 8.49 24.28
N ARG A 62 -11.78 8.60 24.00
CA ARG A 62 -11.02 7.88 22.98
C ARG A 62 -11.65 7.74 21.58
N SER A 63 -12.06 8.79 20.93
CA SER A 63 -12.41 8.72 19.49
C SER A 63 -12.04 10.03 18.80
N THR A 64 -11.49 9.93 17.60
CA THR A 64 -11.21 11.07 16.74
C THR A 64 -12.51 11.58 16.14
N MET A 65 -12.91 12.81 16.43
CA MET A 65 -14.10 13.42 15.87
C MET A 65 -13.72 14.56 14.92
N TYR A 66 -14.42 14.66 13.79
CA TYR A 66 -14.24 15.74 12.82
C TYR A 66 -15.52 16.60 12.78
N VAL A 67 -15.40 17.89 12.86
CA VAL A 67 -16.50 18.83 12.69
C VAL A 67 -16.27 19.69 11.45
N VAL A 68 -17.22 19.68 10.55
CA VAL A 68 -17.21 20.48 9.31
C VAL A 68 -18.17 21.64 9.54
N HIS A 69 -17.70 22.74 9.91
CA HIS A 69 -18.19 24.11 10.05
C HIS A 69 -17.95 24.67 11.44
N ASP A 70 -17.29 25.82 11.46
CA ASP A 70 -16.88 26.59 12.62
C ASP A 70 -15.92 25.84 13.57
N THR A 71 -14.76 26.29 13.62
CA THR A 71 -13.47 25.79 14.07
C THR A 71 -13.49 24.99 15.37
N VAL A 72 -13.30 23.69 15.26
CA VAL A 72 -13.00 22.82 16.41
C VAL A 72 -11.56 22.33 16.30
N ARG A 73 -10.74 22.63 17.28
CA ARG A 73 -9.40 22.07 17.43
C ARG A 73 -9.49 20.81 18.28
N ILE A 74 -9.17 19.65 17.69
CA ILE A 74 -9.13 18.37 18.40
C ILE A 74 -7.70 18.12 18.86
N VAL A 75 -7.50 18.07 20.16
CA VAL A 75 -6.25 17.59 20.76
C VAL A 75 -6.45 16.14 21.19
N THR A 76 -5.54 15.25 20.83
CA THR A 76 -5.60 13.81 21.05
C THR A 76 -5.43 13.41 22.52
N LYS A 77 -6.19 13.98 23.43
CA LYS A 77 -6.40 13.52 24.81
C LYS A 77 -7.66 14.16 25.37
N ASP A 78 -8.72 13.42 25.41
CA ASP A 78 -9.90 13.59 26.28
C ASP A 78 -10.54 14.99 26.38
N THR A 79 -9.99 16.04 25.75
CA THR A 79 -10.52 17.39 25.84
C THR A 79 -10.49 18.09 24.49
N ILE A 80 -11.65 18.52 24.02
CA ILE A 80 -11.80 19.33 22.81
C ILE A 80 -11.95 20.78 23.26
N TYR A 81 -11.10 21.65 22.74
CA TYR A 81 -11.25 23.08 22.88
C TYR A 81 -11.93 23.63 21.63
N ILE A 82 -13.08 24.24 21.79
CA ILE A 82 -13.76 24.96 20.72
C ILE A 82 -13.44 26.44 20.92
N ASP A 83 -12.52 26.96 20.11
CA ASP A 83 -12.37 28.42 20.00
C ASP A 83 -13.36 28.93 18.98
N ARG A 84 -14.09 29.95 19.32
CA ARG A 84 -14.92 30.67 18.36
C ARG A 84 -13.97 31.38 17.38
N CYS A 85 -13.93 30.88 16.13
CA CYS A 85 -13.38 31.70 15.06
C CYS A 85 -14.30 32.88 14.81
N GLY A 86 -13.84 34.06 15.18
CA GLY A 86 -14.26 35.29 14.51
C GLY A 86 -13.87 35.16 13.02
N ASP A 87 -14.51 35.95 12.18
CA ASP A 87 -14.26 36.08 10.73
C ASP A 87 -12.84 36.56 10.35
N GLU A 88 -11.83 36.20 11.13
CA GLU A 88 -10.46 36.65 10.92
C GLU A 88 -9.68 35.59 10.14
N ASP A 89 -9.01 36.07 9.10
CA ASP A 89 -8.10 35.33 8.23
C ASP A 89 -6.92 34.75 9.05
N GLY A 90 -7.10 33.54 9.57
CA GLY A 90 -6.14 32.86 10.44
C GLY A 90 -5.36 31.77 9.72
N PRO A 91 -4.24 31.29 10.31
CA PRO A 91 -3.51 30.16 9.82
C PRO A 91 -4.35 28.86 9.81
N ALA A 92 -4.09 27.95 8.90
CA ALA A 92 -4.82 26.69 8.76
C ALA A 92 -4.66 25.78 9.99
N THR A 93 -5.64 24.92 10.25
CA THR A 93 -5.49 23.84 11.24
C THR A 93 -4.96 22.58 10.55
N VAL A 94 -3.87 22.01 11.08
CA VAL A 94 -3.16 20.88 10.50
C VAL A 94 -3.05 19.74 11.52
N LEU A 95 -3.34 18.52 11.11
CA LEU A 95 -3.10 17.30 11.87
C LEU A 95 -1.96 16.53 11.21
N THR A 96 -0.98 16.09 11.98
CA THR A 96 0.04 15.15 11.57
C THR A 96 -0.48 13.72 11.76
N THR A 97 -0.41 12.88 10.71
CA THR A 97 -0.77 11.46 10.82
C THR A 97 0.46 10.60 11.10
N ALA A 98 0.24 9.39 11.62
CA ALA A 98 1.33 8.45 11.87
C ALA A 98 2.07 8.07 10.57
N VAL A 99 3.30 7.58 10.71
CA VAL A 99 4.07 6.99 9.61
C VAL A 99 3.31 5.77 9.08
N ILE A 100 3.01 5.78 7.78
CA ILE A 100 2.24 4.72 7.10
C ILE A 100 3.17 3.55 6.76
N ARG A 101 4.37 3.87 6.27
CA ARG A 101 5.42 2.89 5.95
C ARG A 101 6.78 3.56 5.92
N SER A 102 7.83 2.76 6.09
CA SER A 102 9.21 3.26 6.11
C SER A 102 10.20 2.23 5.61
N THR A 103 11.35 2.73 5.19
CA THR A 103 12.56 1.97 4.90
C THR A 103 13.72 2.55 5.70
N TYR A 104 14.93 2.01 5.53
CA TYR A 104 16.14 2.56 6.16
C TYR A 104 16.47 4.00 5.70
N ASN A 105 15.97 4.44 4.54
CA ASN A 105 16.29 5.74 3.95
C ASN A 105 15.08 6.52 3.45
N SER A 106 13.86 6.03 3.70
CA SER A 106 12.65 6.72 3.29
C SER A 106 11.48 6.42 4.22
N LEU A 107 10.46 7.28 4.20
CA LEU A 107 9.19 7.02 4.85
C LEU A 107 8.03 7.68 4.08
N VAL A 108 6.83 7.16 4.28
CA VAL A 108 5.58 7.76 3.82
C VAL A 108 4.73 8.08 5.03
N MET A 109 4.33 9.31 5.12
CA MET A 109 3.41 9.82 6.12
C MET A 109 2.61 10.97 5.55
N GLY A 110 1.77 11.58 6.31
CA GLY A 110 1.02 12.73 5.81
C GLY A 110 0.36 13.52 6.92
N GLY A 111 -0.75 14.10 6.57
CA GLY A 111 -1.54 14.90 7.47
C GLY A 111 -2.92 15.15 6.90
N LYS A 112 -3.66 15.93 7.66
CA LYS A 112 -4.95 16.46 7.24
C LYS A 112 -4.97 17.95 7.49
N VAL A 113 -5.27 18.73 6.45
CA VAL A 113 -5.57 20.14 6.58
C VAL A 113 -7.07 20.27 6.70
N PHE A 114 -7.50 20.76 7.84
CA PHE A 114 -8.89 21.09 8.07
C PHE A 114 -9.21 22.44 7.40
N PHE A 115 -10.34 23.00 7.72
CA PHE A 115 -10.75 24.26 7.18
C PHE A 115 -9.65 25.34 7.38
N SER A 116 -9.42 26.13 6.36
CA SER A 116 -8.74 27.43 6.42
C SER A 116 -9.82 28.43 6.08
N SER A 117 -9.89 29.53 6.77
CA SER A 117 -10.87 30.60 6.55
C SER A 117 -11.08 30.92 5.04
N THR A 118 -11.36 32.06 4.59
CA THR A 118 -11.50 32.43 3.18
C THR A 118 -10.23 32.23 2.32
N GLU A 119 -9.08 31.98 2.98
CA GLU A 119 -7.77 31.91 2.34
C GLU A 119 -7.41 30.50 1.86
N ALA A 120 -7.07 30.40 0.58
CA ALA A 120 -6.68 29.14 -0.03
C ALA A 120 -5.35 28.61 0.54
N ILE A 121 -5.28 27.29 0.78
CA ILE A 121 -4.02 26.62 1.08
C ILE A 121 -3.18 26.57 -0.19
N THR A 122 -2.08 27.31 -0.18
CA THR A 122 -1.15 27.44 -1.32
C THR A 122 -0.11 26.34 -1.38
N GLU A 123 0.25 25.77 -0.21
CA GLU A 123 1.16 24.64 -0.09
C GLU A 123 0.82 23.81 1.16
N ARG A 124 1.03 22.51 1.09
CA ARG A 124 0.98 21.58 2.22
C ARG A 124 2.02 20.46 2.03
N GLY A 125 2.44 19.85 3.13
CA GLY A 125 3.43 18.79 3.11
C GLY A 125 3.86 18.37 4.51
N VAL A 126 5.05 17.79 4.60
CA VAL A 126 5.70 17.39 5.84
C VAL A 126 7.05 18.06 5.93
N CYS A 127 7.34 18.71 7.05
CA CYS A 127 8.68 19.16 7.41
C CYS A 127 9.34 18.16 8.37
N TYR A 128 10.66 18.01 8.26
CA TYR A 128 11.39 17.03 9.06
C TYR A 128 12.84 17.46 9.29
N ALA A 129 13.35 17.10 10.46
CA ALA A 129 14.72 17.38 10.89
C ALA A 129 15.21 16.31 11.87
N THR A 130 16.49 16.35 12.22
CA THR A 130 17.07 15.56 13.32
C THR A 130 16.98 16.23 14.69
N HIS A 131 16.44 17.43 14.75
CA HIS A 131 16.12 18.18 15.98
C HIS A 131 14.61 18.32 16.15
N THR A 132 14.17 18.65 17.34
CA THR A 132 12.76 18.87 17.71
C THR A 132 12.18 20.11 17.04
N ALA A 133 10.85 20.14 16.90
CA ALA A 133 10.06 21.22 16.33
C ALA A 133 10.51 21.66 14.92
N PRO A 134 10.59 20.72 13.95
CA PRO A 134 10.94 21.08 12.58
C PRO A 134 9.95 22.07 11.98
N THR A 135 10.46 22.94 11.12
CA THR A 135 9.71 23.99 10.42
C THR A 135 9.87 23.86 8.90
N THR A 136 9.21 24.71 8.15
CA THR A 136 9.40 24.79 6.68
C THR A 136 10.75 25.35 6.26
N GLU A 137 11.58 25.82 7.18
CA GLU A 137 12.98 26.21 6.94
C GLU A 137 13.94 24.99 6.96
N ASP A 138 13.47 23.87 7.52
CA ASP A 138 14.18 22.60 7.51
C ASP A 138 13.89 21.83 6.20
N ASN A 139 14.09 20.52 6.22
CA ASN A 139 13.75 19.70 5.06
C ASN A 139 12.23 19.58 4.91
N ILE A 140 11.74 19.65 3.69
CA ILE A 140 10.32 19.53 3.40
C ILE A 140 10.05 18.48 2.31
N ALA A 141 8.93 17.78 2.46
CA ALA A 141 8.32 16.94 1.44
C ALA A 141 6.95 17.52 1.07
N LYS A 142 6.86 18.16 -0.09
CA LYS A 142 5.64 18.83 -0.56
C LYS A 142 4.58 17.80 -0.97
N ALA A 143 3.32 18.08 -0.66
CA ALA A 143 2.16 17.23 -0.96
C ALA A 143 1.01 17.99 -1.65
N GLY A 144 1.36 19.03 -2.41
CA GLY A 144 0.40 19.81 -3.18
C GLY A 144 -0.21 20.97 -2.38
N LYS A 145 -1.49 21.25 -2.62
CA LYS A 145 -2.25 22.38 -2.08
C LYS A 145 -3.68 21.99 -1.75
N GLY A 146 -4.41 22.88 -1.08
CA GLY A 146 -5.82 22.67 -0.71
C GLY A 146 -5.98 21.94 0.64
N THR A 147 -7.23 21.80 1.07
CA THR A 147 -7.63 21.14 2.33
C THR A 147 -7.76 19.62 2.14
N GLY A 148 -8.08 18.90 3.22
CA GLY A 148 -8.27 17.44 3.22
C GLY A 148 -7.01 16.65 3.56
N GLU A 149 -7.11 15.34 3.42
CA GLU A 149 -6.01 14.41 3.69
C GLU A 149 -4.95 14.46 2.58
N PHE A 150 -3.71 14.20 2.98
CA PHE A 150 -2.59 14.12 2.04
C PHE A 150 -1.53 13.16 2.56
N THR A 151 -0.72 12.65 1.65
CA THR A 151 0.48 11.89 1.94
C THR A 151 1.68 12.51 1.26
N ALA A 152 2.85 12.37 1.87
CA ALA A 152 4.14 12.77 1.33
C ALA A 152 5.14 11.64 1.49
N THR A 153 6.00 11.48 0.51
CA THR A 153 7.14 10.55 0.59
C THR A 153 8.39 11.37 0.94
N ILE A 154 9.05 10.98 2.01
CA ILE A 154 10.35 11.53 2.42
C ILE A 154 11.41 10.50 2.02
N ALA A 155 12.37 10.91 1.22
CA ALA A 155 13.45 10.06 0.72
C ALA A 155 14.81 10.59 1.16
N ASN A 156 15.85 9.78 0.92
CA ASN A 156 17.26 10.11 1.23
C ASN A 156 17.50 10.39 2.73
N LEU A 157 16.75 9.71 3.58
CA LEU A 157 17.01 9.70 5.02
C LEU A 157 18.29 8.92 5.33
N THR A 158 18.97 9.27 6.41
CA THR A 158 20.10 8.51 6.95
C THR A 158 19.58 7.32 7.76
N GLU A 159 20.15 6.16 7.59
CA GLU A 159 19.85 4.98 8.38
C GLU A 159 20.15 5.20 9.88
N ASN A 160 19.48 4.44 10.74
CA ASN A 160 19.65 4.46 12.20
C ASN A 160 19.65 5.88 12.78
N THR A 161 18.81 6.74 12.24
CA THR A 161 18.79 8.16 12.57
C THR A 161 17.39 8.55 13.07
N ARG A 162 17.36 9.29 14.17
CA ARG A 162 16.12 9.80 14.76
C ARG A 162 15.70 11.09 14.05
N TYR A 163 14.49 11.10 13.53
CA TYR A 163 13.85 12.23 12.89
C TYR A 163 12.63 12.70 13.67
N TYR A 164 12.39 13.99 13.62
CA TYR A 164 11.20 14.67 14.10
C TYR A 164 10.45 15.17 12.88
N LEU A 165 9.14 14.96 12.85
CA LEU A 165 8.31 15.16 11.65
C LEU A 165 7.02 15.87 12.01
N ARG A 166 6.59 16.83 11.20
CA ARG A 166 5.33 17.54 11.35
C ARG A 166 4.67 17.76 10.00
N ALA A 167 3.38 17.57 9.92
CA ALA A 167 2.61 18.08 8.79
C ALA A 167 2.56 19.61 8.85
N TYR A 168 2.55 20.27 7.69
CA TYR A 168 2.40 21.72 7.60
C TYR A 168 1.43 22.11 6.49
N ALA A 169 0.88 23.32 6.60
CA ALA A 169 0.13 23.99 5.54
C ALA A 169 0.41 25.50 5.56
N ILE A 170 0.40 26.10 4.38
CA ILE A 170 0.65 27.53 4.18
C ILE A 170 -0.57 28.15 3.52
N ASN A 171 -1.04 29.26 4.07
CA ASN A 171 -2.00 30.17 3.46
C ASN A 171 -1.48 31.60 3.56
N GLN A 172 -2.28 32.60 3.18
CA GLN A 172 -1.88 34.00 3.21
C GLN A 172 -1.65 34.51 4.66
N ALA A 173 -2.34 33.92 5.65
CA ALA A 173 -2.17 34.28 7.06
C ALA A 173 -0.88 33.70 7.68
N GLY A 174 -0.24 32.71 7.05
CA GLY A 174 1.01 32.13 7.51
C GLY A 174 1.13 30.63 7.38
N THR A 175 2.12 30.07 8.09
CA THR A 175 2.40 28.62 8.12
C THR A 175 1.88 28.02 9.41
N SER A 176 1.12 26.93 9.28
CA SER A 176 0.65 26.12 10.40
C SER A 176 1.32 24.75 10.41
N TYR A 177 1.48 24.21 11.59
CA TYR A 177 2.10 22.90 11.81
C TYR A 177 1.20 22.02 12.67
N GLY A 178 1.13 20.74 12.33
CA GLY A 178 0.52 19.71 13.19
C GLY A 178 1.46 19.28 14.32
N ASP A 179 1.01 18.32 15.14
CA ASP A 179 1.79 17.76 16.22
C ASP A 179 3.05 17.07 15.71
N GLU A 180 4.10 17.11 16.52
CA GLU A 180 5.36 16.43 16.22
C GLU A 180 5.24 14.92 16.46
N ILE A 181 5.71 14.15 15.52
CA ILE A 181 5.99 12.72 15.70
C ILE A 181 7.47 12.45 15.57
N VAL A 182 7.91 11.44 16.33
CA VAL A 182 9.29 10.99 16.31
C VAL A 182 9.36 9.64 15.59
N PHE A 183 10.32 9.51 14.70
CA PHE A 183 10.59 8.29 13.96
C PHE A 183 12.09 8.04 13.91
N THR A 184 12.50 6.78 14.09
CA THR A 184 13.89 6.37 13.88
C THR A 184 13.96 5.45 12.66
N THR A 185 14.76 5.83 11.67
CA THR A 185 14.99 4.97 10.52
C THR A 185 15.70 3.69 10.94
N PRO A 186 15.28 2.51 10.44
CA PRO A 186 16.02 1.26 10.71
C PRO A 186 17.43 1.29 10.09
N ASN A 187 18.28 0.38 10.53
CA ASN A 187 19.57 0.15 9.90
C ASN A 187 19.37 -0.27 8.44
N LYS A 188 20.27 0.16 7.58
CA LYS A 188 20.35 -0.41 6.23
C LYS A 188 20.64 -1.90 6.36
N PRO A 189 19.85 -2.77 5.69
CA PRO A 189 20.17 -4.19 5.65
C PRO A 189 21.59 -4.36 5.12
N THR A 190 22.46 -5.01 5.87
CA THR A 190 23.80 -5.35 5.38
C THR A 190 23.62 -6.39 4.28
N PRO A 191 23.98 -6.10 3.01
CA PRO A 191 23.89 -7.10 1.98
C PRO A 191 24.81 -8.28 2.37
N GLY A 192 24.22 -9.47 2.56
CA GLY A 192 24.98 -10.68 2.39
C GLY A 192 25.64 -10.67 1.00
N THR A 193 26.60 -11.51 0.75
CA THR A 193 27.35 -11.64 -0.51
C THR A 193 26.45 -12.11 -1.66
N SER A 194 25.30 -11.46 -1.83
CA SER A 194 24.30 -11.78 -2.86
C SER A 194 24.60 -11.03 -4.13
N THR A 195 24.33 -11.66 -5.25
CA THR A 195 24.24 -11.02 -6.57
C THR A 195 23.31 -9.82 -6.44
N GLU A 196 23.68 -8.69 -7.05
CA GLU A 196 22.90 -7.45 -6.95
C GLU A 196 21.41 -7.70 -7.23
N GLY A 197 20.55 -7.31 -6.29
CA GLY A 197 19.11 -7.51 -6.36
C GLY A 197 18.57 -8.86 -5.91
N ALA A 198 19.42 -9.86 -5.65
CA ALA A 198 19.01 -11.16 -5.10
C ALA A 198 19.01 -11.17 -3.57
N GLY A 199 18.09 -11.92 -2.97
CA GLY A 199 18.13 -12.32 -1.57
C GLY A 199 19.21 -13.37 -1.33
N SER A 200 19.62 -13.56 -0.08
CA SER A 200 20.66 -14.50 0.32
C SER A 200 20.20 -15.96 0.32
N GLY A 201 18.88 -16.22 0.39
CA GLY A 201 18.31 -17.56 0.51
C GLY A 201 18.39 -18.37 -0.79
N LYS A 202 18.58 -19.68 -0.64
CA LYS A 202 18.54 -20.66 -1.73
C LYS A 202 17.30 -21.53 -1.59
N PHE A 203 16.58 -21.71 -2.69
CA PHE A 203 15.29 -22.36 -2.69
C PHE A 203 15.25 -23.44 -3.79
N SER A 204 15.09 -24.69 -3.40
CA SER A 204 14.90 -25.79 -4.37
C SER A 204 13.56 -25.65 -5.07
N VAL A 205 13.59 -25.63 -6.39
CA VAL A 205 12.42 -25.51 -7.28
C VAL A 205 12.23 -26.76 -8.16
N SER A 206 13.17 -27.67 -8.12
CA SER A 206 13.10 -29.05 -8.60
C SER A 206 14.11 -29.90 -7.82
N ALA A 207 14.23 -31.19 -8.16
CA ALA A 207 15.18 -32.10 -7.51
C ALA A 207 16.65 -31.68 -7.69
N ASP A 208 16.94 -30.98 -8.77
CA ASP A 208 18.29 -30.64 -9.23
C ASP A 208 18.50 -29.13 -9.48
N LYS A 209 17.50 -28.29 -9.14
CA LYS A 209 17.55 -26.87 -9.42
C LYS A 209 17.21 -26.03 -8.20
N GLN A 210 18.05 -25.07 -7.94
CA GLN A 210 17.83 -24.02 -6.92
C GLN A 210 17.80 -22.63 -7.53
N VAL A 211 17.12 -21.72 -6.85
CA VAL A 211 17.02 -20.30 -7.22
C VAL A 211 17.25 -19.42 -6.01
N SER A 212 17.63 -18.17 -6.26
CA SER A 212 17.47 -17.05 -5.33
C SER A 212 16.35 -16.13 -5.80
N PHE A 213 15.52 -15.68 -4.88
CA PHE A 213 14.49 -14.68 -5.17
C PHE A 213 15.05 -13.27 -5.25
N SER A 214 14.41 -12.42 -6.04
CA SER A 214 14.64 -10.98 -6.01
C SER A 214 14.34 -10.41 -4.62
N LYS A 215 15.03 -9.32 -4.26
CA LYS A 215 14.89 -8.64 -2.96
C LYS A 215 13.51 -8.03 -2.71
N GLY A 216 12.71 -7.82 -3.74
CA GLY A 216 11.37 -7.26 -3.65
C GLY A 216 10.53 -7.63 -4.88
N ASN A 217 9.25 -7.26 -4.86
CA ASN A 217 8.39 -7.39 -6.02
C ASN A 217 8.90 -6.51 -7.17
N LEU A 218 8.68 -6.95 -8.40
CA LEU A 218 9.00 -6.17 -9.59
C LEU A 218 8.13 -4.91 -9.64
N GLN A 219 8.73 -3.78 -9.99
CA GLN A 219 8.07 -2.49 -10.16
C GLN A 219 8.45 -1.88 -11.52
N TYR A 220 7.52 -1.14 -12.11
CA TYR A 220 7.69 -0.48 -13.38
C TYR A 220 7.23 0.96 -13.32
N GLN A 221 8.00 1.87 -13.94
CA GLN A 221 7.65 3.27 -14.15
C GLN A 221 7.52 3.54 -15.65
N ALA A 222 6.30 3.90 -16.07
CA ALA A 222 5.99 4.03 -17.49
C ALA A 222 6.67 5.25 -18.14
N SER A 223 6.70 6.41 -17.48
CA SER A 223 7.27 7.65 -18.02
C SER A 223 8.76 7.55 -18.37
N THR A 224 9.50 6.69 -17.70
CA THR A 224 10.94 6.47 -17.91
C THR A 224 11.26 5.10 -18.50
N ASN A 225 10.26 4.25 -18.70
CA ASN A 225 10.41 2.84 -19.07
C ASN A 225 11.43 2.11 -18.19
N THR A 226 11.33 2.31 -16.87
CA THR A 226 12.32 1.80 -15.91
C THR A 226 11.72 0.67 -15.10
N TRP A 227 12.47 -0.43 -14.98
CA TRP A 227 12.18 -1.58 -14.15
C TRP A 227 13.10 -1.62 -12.94
N ARG A 228 12.54 -1.93 -11.77
CA ARG A 228 13.31 -2.14 -10.53
C ARG A 228 12.64 -3.20 -9.65
N PHE A 229 13.35 -3.68 -8.66
CA PHE A 229 12.74 -4.34 -7.52
C PHE A 229 12.33 -3.32 -6.47
N ALA A 230 11.24 -3.59 -5.75
CA ALA A 230 10.90 -2.88 -4.54
C ALA A 230 12.09 -2.92 -3.55
N GLU A 231 12.27 -1.87 -2.78
CA GLU A 231 13.43 -1.75 -1.89
C GLU A 231 13.34 -2.74 -0.72
N ASN A 232 12.13 -2.93 -0.19
CA ASN A 232 11.86 -3.91 0.86
C ASN A 232 10.92 -4.99 0.35
N GLN A 233 11.02 -6.16 0.95
CA GLN A 233 10.14 -7.29 0.61
C GLN A 233 8.67 -7.02 0.95
N THR A 234 8.41 -6.13 1.89
CA THR A 234 7.06 -5.71 2.32
C THR A 234 6.41 -4.65 1.43
N ASP A 235 7.17 -4.04 0.53
CA ASP A 235 6.67 -2.94 -0.30
C ASP A 235 5.72 -3.46 -1.39
N TYR A 236 4.59 -2.78 -1.53
CA TYR A 236 3.63 -2.93 -2.62
C TYR A 236 2.99 -1.56 -2.93
N ILE A 237 2.55 -1.37 -4.17
CA ILE A 237 2.06 -0.07 -4.65
C ILE A 237 0.59 0.20 -4.27
N GLY A 238 -0.22 -0.84 -4.12
CA GLY A 238 -1.64 -0.69 -3.77
C GLY A 238 -2.45 0.03 -4.84
N SER A 239 -3.31 0.97 -4.44
CA SER A 239 -4.29 1.64 -5.31
C SER A 239 -3.67 2.40 -6.48
N ALA A 240 -2.41 2.85 -6.39
CA ALA A 240 -1.75 3.54 -7.49
C ALA A 240 -1.52 2.65 -8.73
N ASN A 241 -1.67 1.33 -8.61
CA ASN A 241 -1.74 0.41 -9.74
C ASN A 241 -2.94 0.67 -10.68
N SER A 242 -3.89 1.50 -10.30
CA SER A 242 -4.96 1.98 -11.19
C SER A 242 -4.48 2.93 -12.30
N ASN A 243 -3.26 3.44 -12.19
CA ASN A 243 -2.66 4.34 -13.19
C ASN A 243 -2.12 3.54 -14.39
N ILE A 244 -2.92 3.49 -15.45
CA ILE A 244 -2.67 2.71 -16.68
C ILE A 244 -2.27 3.63 -17.84
N SER A 245 -1.30 4.47 -17.64
CA SER A 245 -0.84 5.44 -18.64
C SER A 245 0.62 5.20 -19.00
N ALA A 246 0.94 5.31 -20.30
CA ALA A 246 2.30 5.28 -20.81
C ALA A 246 3.19 6.44 -20.27
N THR A 247 2.58 7.47 -19.72
CA THR A 247 3.26 8.66 -19.19
C THR A 247 3.20 8.75 -17.66
N TYR A 248 2.68 7.71 -16.99
CA TYR A 248 2.62 7.71 -15.53
C TYR A 248 4.03 7.74 -14.93
N ASP A 249 4.29 8.70 -14.07
CA ASP A 249 5.58 8.94 -13.44
C ASP A 249 5.76 8.24 -12.08
N GLY A 250 4.70 7.62 -11.56
CA GLY A 250 4.76 6.74 -10.40
C GLY A 250 5.10 5.30 -10.77
N TRP A 251 5.17 4.45 -9.76
CA TRP A 251 5.44 3.02 -9.91
C TRP A 251 4.17 2.18 -9.92
N ILE A 252 4.17 1.08 -10.68
CA ILE A 252 3.16 0.01 -10.65
C ILE A 252 3.85 -1.33 -10.38
N ASP A 253 3.15 -2.30 -9.78
CA ASP A 253 3.66 -3.64 -9.43
C ASP A 253 2.64 -4.77 -9.64
N LEU A 254 1.50 -4.45 -10.28
CA LEU A 254 0.46 -5.43 -10.66
C LEU A 254 0.34 -5.47 -12.19
N PHE A 255 0.82 -6.53 -12.80
CA PHE A 255 0.99 -6.68 -14.24
C PHE A 255 0.05 -7.73 -14.83
N GLY A 256 -0.51 -7.46 -16.01
CA GLY A 256 -1.12 -8.49 -16.85
C GLY A 256 -0.09 -9.53 -17.28
N TRP A 257 -0.52 -10.78 -17.50
CA TRP A 257 0.40 -11.85 -17.84
C TRP A 257 1.11 -11.63 -19.17
N GLY A 258 2.44 -11.76 -19.18
CA GLY A 258 3.28 -11.58 -20.36
C GLY A 258 3.44 -10.13 -20.83
N THR A 259 3.16 -9.16 -19.98
CA THR A 259 3.27 -7.72 -20.30
C THR A 259 4.66 -7.15 -19.99
N SER A 260 5.70 -7.77 -20.54
CA SER A 260 7.09 -7.30 -20.38
C SER A 260 7.41 -6.01 -21.14
N GLY A 261 6.52 -5.55 -22.01
CA GLY A 261 6.79 -4.46 -22.94
C GLY A 261 7.49 -4.92 -24.23
N TYR A 262 7.69 -6.22 -24.42
CA TYR A 262 8.28 -6.76 -25.64
C TYR A 262 7.38 -6.46 -26.86
N ASP A 263 7.92 -5.72 -27.79
CA ASP A 263 7.27 -5.37 -29.04
C ASP A 263 7.74 -6.32 -30.15
N ASN A 264 6.85 -7.21 -30.57
CA ASN A 264 7.07 -8.12 -31.70
C ASN A 264 6.13 -7.79 -32.87
N MET A 265 5.92 -6.51 -33.13
CA MET A 265 4.97 -6.05 -34.17
C MET A 265 5.21 -6.65 -35.55
N ALA A 266 6.44 -7.04 -35.85
CA ALA A 266 6.75 -7.72 -37.12
C ALA A 266 6.04 -9.07 -37.27
N ASN A 267 5.74 -9.76 -36.15
CA ASN A 267 5.14 -11.10 -36.14
C ASN A 267 3.77 -11.11 -35.44
N ASP A 268 3.47 -10.11 -34.63
CA ASP A 268 2.22 -9.96 -33.90
C ASP A 268 1.78 -8.50 -33.88
N PRO A 269 0.86 -8.07 -34.74
CA PRO A 269 0.33 -6.71 -34.78
C PRO A 269 -0.34 -6.27 -33.45
N ALA A 270 -0.68 -7.22 -32.58
CA ALA A 270 -1.24 -6.95 -31.27
C ALA A 270 -0.17 -6.67 -30.18
N ALA A 271 1.12 -6.79 -30.50
CA ALA A 271 2.21 -6.67 -29.52
C ALA A 271 2.23 -5.34 -28.78
N GLN A 272 1.75 -4.24 -29.37
CA GLN A 272 1.56 -2.97 -28.68
C GLN A 272 0.64 -3.04 -27.44
N ARG A 273 -0.18 -4.09 -27.35
CA ARG A 273 -1.11 -4.32 -26.26
C ARG A 273 -0.45 -4.98 -25.03
N TYR A 274 0.79 -5.47 -25.17
CA TYR A 274 1.48 -6.19 -24.10
C TYR A 274 2.37 -5.29 -23.26
N GLN A 275 1.97 -4.04 -23.14
CA GLN A 275 2.67 -3.05 -22.32
C GLN A 275 2.31 -3.21 -20.84
N PRO A 276 3.24 -2.99 -19.91
CA PRO A 276 3.02 -3.20 -18.48
C PRO A 276 1.82 -2.41 -17.93
N TRP A 277 1.59 -1.22 -18.43
CA TRP A 277 0.46 -0.37 -18.01
C TRP A 277 -0.88 -0.74 -18.67
N SER A 278 -0.89 -1.61 -19.68
CA SER A 278 -2.05 -1.83 -20.56
C SER A 278 -2.94 -3.01 -20.16
N SER A 279 -2.64 -3.69 -19.05
CA SER A 279 -3.38 -4.90 -18.67
C SER A 279 -4.88 -4.63 -18.48
N ALA A 280 -5.72 -5.38 -19.15
CA ALA A 280 -7.17 -5.50 -19.04
C ALA A 280 -8.03 -4.24 -19.17
N THR A 281 -7.45 -3.11 -19.32
CA THR A 281 -8.06 -1.86 -18.92
C THR A 281 -8.40 -0.95 -20.07
N ASN A 282 -7.90 -1.22 -21.25
CA ASN A 282 -8.25 -0.43 -22.43
C ASN A 282 -9.76 -0.46 -22.72
N ARG A 283 -10.46 -1.35 -22.10
CA ARG A 283 -11.87 -1.48 -22.26
C ARG A 283 -12.69 -0.44 -21.50
N VAL A 284 -12.25 -0.07 -20.29
CA VAL A 284 -12.88 1.04 -19.55
C VAL A 284 -12.73 2.35 -20.32
N ALA A 285 -11.65 2.51 -21.09
CA ALA A 285 -11.45 3.67 -21.96
C ALA A 285 -12.29 3.62 -23.24
N ILE A 286 -12.75 2.44 -23.69
CA ILE A 286 -13.52 2.25 -24.91
C ILE A 286 -15.02 2.33 -24.64
N ASP A 287 -15.47 1.88 -23.48
CA ASP A 287 -16.89 1.92 -23.11
C ASP A 287 -17.07 2.44 -21.68
N SER A 288 -17.36 3.72 -21.58
CA SER A 288 -17.64 4.40 -20.32
C SER A 288 -18.90 3.88 -19.61
N THR A 289 -19.71 3.04 -20.28
CA THR A 289 -20.90 2.42 -19.68
C THR A 289 -20.61 1.13 -18.95
N LEU A 290 -19.43 0.52 -19.19
CA LEU A 290 -18.97 -0.71 -18.56
C LEU A 290 -17.81 -0.40 -17.58
N ASN A 291 -18.11 0.41 -16.61
CA ASN A 291 -17.17 0.79 -15.58
C ASN A 291 -16.86 -0.40 -14.66
N CYS A 292 -15.66 -0.98 -14.77
CA CYS A 292 -15.17 -2.00 -13.82
C CYS A 292 -15.21 -1.51 -12.37
N GLU A 293 -15.15 -0.22 -12.14
CA GLU A 293 -15.29 0.39 -10.82
C GLU A 293 -16.64 0.10 -10.17
N VAL A 294 -17.73 0.19 -10.93
CA VAL A 294 -19.09 -0.09 -10.39
C VAL A 294 -19.20 -1.56 -9.99
N GLN A 295 -18.48 -2.44 -10.64
CA GLN A 295 -18.51 -3.87 -10.37
C GLN A 295 -17.43 -4.31 -9.37
N ALA A 296 -16.35 -3.57 -9.24
CA ALA A 296 -15.41 -3.73 -8.16
C ALA A 296 -16.07 -3.51 -6.77
N ILE A 297 -17.06 -2.63 -6.69
CA ILE A 297 -17.87 -2.43 -5.47
C ILE A 297 -18.75 -3.64 -5.16
N THR A 298 -19.19 -4.38 -6.16
CA THR A 298 -19.99 -5.63 -5.98
C THR A 298 -19.12 -6.89 -5.94
N GLY A 299 -17.82 -6.80 -6.19
CA GLY A 299 -16.91 -7.94 -6.26
C GLY A 299 -17.01 -8.77 -7.54
N GLU A 300 -17.84 -8.35 -8.50
CA GLU A 300 -18.03 -9.07 -9.77
C GLU A 300 -17.70 -8.16 -10.96
N CYS A 301 -16.66 -8.52 -11.69
CA CYS A 301 -16.46 -8.00 -13.05
C CYS A 301 -17.38 -8.76 -14.00
N GLN A 302 -18.43 -8.15 -14.52
CA GLN A 302 -19.30 -8.78 -15.52
C GLN A 302 -18.69 -8.74 -16.92
N TRP A 303 -18.85 -9.81 -17.67
CA TRP A 303 -18.04 -10.17 -18.81
C TRP A 303 -18.91 -10.45 -20.05
N GLU A 304 -19.23 -9.43 -20.80
CA GLU A 304 -19.59 -9.60 -22.21
C GLU A 304 -18.52 -8.90 -23.06
N TYR A 305 -17.49 -9.65 -23.46
CA TYR A 305 -16.31 -9.07 -24.07
C TYR A 305 -15.96 -9.71 -25.39
N THR A 306 -15.64 -8.89 -26.35
CA THR A 306 -14.98 -9.37 -27.56
C THR A 306 -13.50 -9.62 -27.27
N TYR A 307 -12.95 -10.69 -27.79
CA TYR A 307 -11.54 -11.09 -27.55
C TYR A 307 -10.51 -10.04 -27.98
N SER A 308 -10.91 -9.06 -28.78
CA SER A 308 -10.04 -7.97 -29.23
C SER A 308 -9.71 -6.95 -28.13
N ASP A 309 -10.43 -6.99 -27.00
CA ASP A 309 -10.33 -5.97 -25.96
C ASP A 309 -9.31 -6.28 -24.86
N TYR A 310 -8.65 -7.43 -24.92
CA TYR A 310 -7.76 -7.90 -23.86
C TYR A 310 -6.29 -7.74 -24.22
N ASN A 311 -5.58 -7.08 -23.33
CA ASN A 311 -4.19 -6.71 -23.49
C ASN A 311 -3.27 -7.60 -22.64
N ALA A 312 -3.35 -8.90 -22.83
CA ALA A 312 -2.46 -9.87 -22.20
C ALA A 312 -1.93 -10.84 -23.23
N TYR A 313 -0.67 -11.19 -23.11
CA TYR A 313 -0.01 -12.10 -24.06
C TYR A 313 -0.75 -13.42 -24.22
N GLY A 314 -0.99 -13.82 -25.48
CA GLY A 314 -1.65 -15.07 -25.83
C GLY A 314 -3.13 -15.14 -25.43
N TYR A 315 -3.74 -14.05 -25.02
CA TYR A 315 -5.18 -14.01 -24.78
C TYR A 315 -5.95 -14.02 -26.11
N GLY A 316 -6.99 -14.86 -26.21
CA GLY A 316 -7.83 -14.92 -27.41
C GLY A 316 -8.19 -16.34 -27.84
N PRO A 317 -8.96 -16.50 -28.93
CA PRO A 317 -9.48 -17.80 -29.36
C PRO A 317 -8.44 -18.73 -30.02
N SER A 318 -7.16 -18.42 -29.94
CA SER A 318 -6.10 -19.27 -30.50
C SER A 318 -6.07 -20.63 -29.82
N THR A 319 -5.97 -21.67 -30.62
CA THR A 319 -6.14 -23.07 -30.21
C THR A 319 -4.87 -23.74 -29.73
N ASN A 320 -3.70 -23.16 -29.91
CA ASN A 320 -2.44 -23.77 -29.50
C ASN A 320 -1.81 -23.02 -28.32
N MET A 321 -2.01 -23.55 -27.12
CA MET A 321 -1.64 -22.90 -25.85
C MET A 321 -0.32 -23.39 -25.26
N THR A 322 0.16 -24.55 -25.64
CA THR A 322 1.42 -25.09 -25.11
C THR A 322 2.62 -24.23 -25.51
N ASP A 323 2.53 -23.53 -26.63
CA ASP A 323 3.58 -22.67 -27.16
C ASP A 323 3.58 -21.26 -26.54
N LYS A 324 2.67 -20.99 -25.60
CA LYS A 324 2.48 -19.66 -24.98
C LYS A 324 3.11 -19.51 -23.59
N ASN A 325 3.77 -20.52 -23.06
CA ASN A 325 4.59 -20.35 -21.86
C ASN A 325 5.64 -19.26 -22.09
N LEU A 326 5.90 -18.44 -21.05
CA LEU A 326 6.91 -17.37 -21.11
C LEU A 326 8.33 -17.93 -21.08
N VAL A 327 8.59 -18.94 -21.93
CA VAL A 327 9.89 -19.63 -22.08
C VAL A 327 10.17 -19.92 -23.55
N GLY A 328 11.38 -20.31 -23.88
CA GLY A 328 11.77 -20.64 -25.25
C GLY A 328 11.55 -19.49 -26.22
N THR A 329 10.79 -19.70 -27.30
CA THR A 329 10.49 -18.67 -28.31
C THR A 329 9.64 -17.52 -27.78
N SER A 330 8.93 -17.74 -26.67
CA SER A 330 8.09 -16.73 -26.01
C SER A 330 8.74 -16.11 -24.77
N ALA A 331 10.02 -16.40 -24.51
CA ALA A 331 10.73 -15.94 -23.31
C ALA A 331 10.78 -14.41 -23.18
N ASN A 332 10.79 -13.66 -24.29
CA ASN A 332 10.80 -12.21 -24.25
C ASN A 332 9.52 -11.59 -23.66
N TYR A 333 8.46 -12.35 -23.51
CA TYR A 333 7.26 -11.89 -22.79
C TYR A 333 7.38 -12.07 -21.27
N ASP A 334 8.44 -12.72 -20.76
CA ASP A 334 8.80 -12.73 -19.35
C ASP A 334 9.52 -11.42 -18.98
N TRP A 335 9.10 -10.82 -17.90
CA TRP A 335 9.59 -9.51 -17.46
C TRP A 335 11.09 -9.48 -17.19
N GLY A 336 11.62 -10.51 -16.53
CA GLY A 336 13.04 -10.59 -16.15
C GLY A 336 13.94 -11.05 -17.29
N VAL A 337 13.42 -11.81 -18.24
CA VAL A 337 14.17 -12.25 -19.42
C VAL A 337 14.37 -11.08 -20.39
N TYR A 338 13.33 -10.29 -20.62
CA TYR A 338 13.38 -9.21 -21.61
C TYR A 338 14.02 -7.95 -21.05
N ASN A 339 13.79 -7.62 -19.78
CA ASN A 339 14.15 -6.32 -19.24
C ASN A 339 15.41 -6.36 -18.37
N ALA A 340 16.20 -5.29 -18.44
CA ALA A 340 17.22 -4.98 -17.46
C ALA A 340 16.56 -4.37 -16.22
N ILE A 341 16.80 -4.96 -15.05
CA ILE A 341 16.26 -4.49 -13.77
C ILE A 341 17.31 -3.59 -13.11
N SER A 342 17.03 -2.30 -12.97
CA SER A 342 18.01 -1.27 -12.63
C SER A 342 18.77 -1.50 -11.31
N ASN A 343 18.12 -2.11 -10.32
CA ASN A 343 18.72 -2.51 -9.04
C ASN A 343 18.80 -4.05 -8.88
N GLY A 344 18.83 -4.76 -10.01
CA GLY A 344 18.96 -6.21 -10.13
C GLY A 344 20.07 -6.61 -11.08
N GLY A 345 21.22 -5.93 -11.05
CA GLY A 345 22.37 -6.16 -11.93
C GLY A 345 22.27 -5.48 -13.27
N ASN A 346 21.20 -4.75 -13.54
CA ASN A 346 20.99 -3.90 -14.74
C ASN A 346 21.31 -4.59 -16.08
N LYS A 347 20.96 -5.86 -16.20
CA LYS A 347 21.18 -6.68 -17.38
C LYS A 347 19.96 -7.57 -17.63
N ALA A 348 19.47 -7.63 -18.87
CA ALA A 348 18.41 -8.52 -19.29
C ALA A 348 18.85 -10.00 -19.22
N GLY A 349 17.89 -10.90 -18.98
CA GLY A 349 18.11 -12.34 -18.99
C GLY A 349 18.76 -12.94 -17.76
N ILE A 350 19.05 -12.14 -16.72
CA ILE A 350 19.54 -12.68 -15.43
C ILE A 350 18.38 -13.16 -14.55
N TRP A 351 17.21 -12.63 -14.75
CA TRP A 351 16.01 -12.90 -13.96
C TRP A 351 14.96 -13.61 -14.79
N ARG A 352 14.14 -14.42 -14.16
CA ARG A 352 12.99 -15.06 -14.77
C ARG A 352 11.84 -15.24 -13.79
N THR A 353 10.66 -15.46 -14.31
CA THR A 353 9.48 -15.86 -13.53
C THR A 353 9.52 -17.37 -13.27
N LEU A 354 9.12 -17.81 -12.08
CA LEU A 354 8.95 -19.24 -11.78
C LEU A 354 7.84 -19.84 -12.64
N THR A 355 8.00 -21.10 -13.03
CA THR A 355 6.92 -21.91 -13.60
C THR A 355 5.89 -22.28 -12.52
N SER A 356 4.70 -22.72 -12.93
CA SER A 356 3.69 -23.22 -11.99
C SER A 356 4.15 -24.47 -11.23
N SER A 357 4.96 -25.31 -11.88
CA SER A 357 5.52 -26.52 -11.24
C SER A 357 6.61 -26.16 -10.23
N GLU A 358 7.39 -25.11 -10.46
CA GLU A 358 8.39 -24.64 -9.51
C GLU A 358 7.73 -24.02 -8.28
N TRP A 359 6.63 -23.25 -8.44
CA TRP A 359 5.82 -22.79 -7.30
C TRP A 359 5.26 -23.95 -6.49
N ASP A 360 4.74 -24.99 -7.17
CA ASP A 360 4.23 -26.20 -6.52
C ASP A 360 5.32 -26.94 -5.73
N TYR A 361 6.50 -27.09 -6.34
CA TYR A 361 7.64 -27.76 -5.71
C TYR A 361 8.09 -27.06 -4.43
N LEU A 362 8.13 -25.73 -4.44
CA LEU A 362 8.49 -24.89 -3.29
C LEU A 362 7.60 -25.15 -2.06
N PHE A 363 6.30 -25.32 -2.27
CA PHE A 363 5.35 -25.44 -1.17
C PHE A 363 5.03 -26.89 -0.78
N ASN A 364 5.13 -27.83 -1.73
CA ASN A 364 4.60 -29.18 -1.54
C ASN A 364 5.65 -30.30 -1.65
N THR A 365 6.79 -30.09 -2.31
CA THR A 365 7.66 -31.20 -2.69
C THR A 365 9.08 -31.10 -2.19
N ARG A 366 9.68 -29.90 -2.07
CA ARG A 366 11.05 -29.74 -1.56
C ARG A 366 11.18 -30.35 -0.17
N LYS A 367 12.38 -30.74 0.21
CA LYS A 367 12.65 -31.33 1.51
C LYS A 367 12.13 -30.42 2.65
N ASN A 368 11.33 -30.98 3.55
CA ASN A 368 10.70 -30.27 4.67
C ASN A 368 9.78 -29.10 4.25
N ALA A 369 9.17 -29.17 3.07
CA ALA A 369 8.34 -28.11 2.51
C ALA A 369 7.31 -27.56 3.52
N GLU A 370 6.65 -28.43 4.29
CA GLU A 370 5.62 -28.12 5.27
C GLU A 370 6.12 -27.25 6.44
N TYR A 371 7.44 -27.22 6.68
CA TYR A 371 8.08 -26.38 7.73
C TYR A 371 8.68 -25.09 7.19
N LEU A 372 8.77 -24.94 5.88
CA LEU A 372 9.52 -23.86 5.22
C LEU A 372 8.64 -22.74 4.68
N TRP A 373 7.38 -22.71 5.03
CA TRP A 373 6.50 -21.59 4.71
C TRP A 373 5.46 -21.35 5.81
N SER A 374 4.99 -20.14 5.90
CA SER A 374 3.85 -19.78 6.76
C SER A 374 3.27 -18.44 6.35
N ARG A 375 2.06 -18.17 6.79
CA ARG A 375 1.47 -16.83 6.76
C ARG A 375 1.99 -16.01 7.92
N GLY A 376 2.04 -14.70 7.74
CA GLY A 376 2.45 -13.82 8.81
C GLY A 376 2.25 -12.33 8.49
N THR A 377 2.64 -11.54 9.45
CA THR A 377 2.66 -10.08 9.37
C THR A 377 4.09 -9.59 9.55
N VAL A 378 4.58 -8.83 8.60
CA VAL A 378 5.90 -8.21 8.65
C VAL A 378 5.73 -6.69 8.55
N ASN A 379 6.15 -5.95 9.56
CA ASN A 379 5.99 -4.50 9.62
C ASN A 379 4.54 -4.04 9.35
N GLY A 380 3.56 -4.78 9.85
CA GLY A 380 2.13 -4.49 9.63
C GLY A 380 1.59 -4.94 8.27
N VAL A 381 2.40 -5.52 7.39
CA VAL A 381 2.00 -6.03 6.09
C VAL A 381 1.71 -7.52 6.17
N TYR A 382 0.53 -7.95 5.69
CA TYR A 382 0.17 -9.36 5.59
C TYR A 382 0.82 -10.00 4.39
N GLY A 383 1.25 -11.25 4.53
CA GLY A 383 1.87 -11.95 3.43
C GLY A 383 2.28 -13.39 3.74
N MET A 384 2.89 -14.01 2.73
CA MET A 384 3.48 -15.34 2.83
C MET A 384 4.97 -15.23 3.10
N ILE A 385 5.46 -15.96 4.09
CA ILE A 385 6.87 -16.09 4.42
C ILE A 385 7.36 -17.41 3.87
N LEU A 386 8.45 -17.39 3.11
CA LEU A 386 9.18 -18.56 2.63
C LEU A 386 10.56 -18.59 3.29
N LEU A 387 10.95 -19.74 3.81
CA LEU A 387 12.29 -19.97 4.37
C LEU A 387 13.16 -20.68 3.35
N ALA A 388 14.44 -20.33 3.29
CA ALA A 388 15.43 -21.00 2.46
C ALA A 388 15.60 -22.48 2.86
N ASP A 389 16.17 -23.30 1.97
CA ASP A 389 16.38 -24.73 2.26
C ASP A 389 17.34 -24.97 3.42
N ASP A 390 18.31 -24.07 3.60
CA ASP A 390 19.34 -24.09 4.63
C ASP A 390 19.05 -23.05 5.73
N PHE A 391 17.82 -22.60 5.87
CA PHE A 391 17.44 -21.55 6.81
C PHE A 391 17.77 -21.94 8.27
N VAL A 392 18.52 -21.07 8.93
CA VAL A 392 18.78 -21.16 10.35
C VAL A 392 17.99 -20.08 11.07
N LYS A 393 17.01 -20.51 11.86
CA LYS A 393 16.11 -19.60 12.59
C LYS A 393 16.89 -18.70 13.56
N PRO A 394 16.82 -17.38 13.45
CA PRO A 394 17.40 -16.46 14.43
C PRO A 394 16.82 -16.67 15.83
N ALA A 395 17.65 -16.50 16.86
CA ALA A 395 17.23 -16.71 18.25
C ALA A 395 16.15 -15.69 18.70
N SER A 396 16.15 -14.50 18.11
CA SER A 396 15.21 -13.42 18.44
C SER A 396 13.80 -13.62 17.91
N VAL A 397 13.55 -14.67 17.10
CA VAL A 397 12.23 -14.89 16.49
C VAL A 397 11.62 -16.23 16.88
N THR A 398 10.30 -16.27 16.92
CA THR A 398 9.52 -17.51 16.95
C THR A 398 9.07 -17.85 15.53
N TRP A 399 8.87 -19.12 15.22
CA TRP A 399 8.40 -19.60 13.93
C TRP A 399 7.38 -20.71 14.12
N THR A 400 6.22 -20.55 13.53
CA THR A 400 5.19 -21.57 13.46
C THR A 400 4.85 -21.80 11.99
N PRO A 401 5.15 -23.00 11.44
CA PRO A 401 4.94 -23.29 10.03
C PRO A 401 3.46 -23.46 9.70
N ALA A 402 3.12 -23.24 8.43
CA ALA A 402 1.85 -23.58 7.78
C ALA A 402 0.56 -23.09 8.53
N VAL A 403 0.65 -21.99 9.28
CA VAL A 403 -0.51 -21.45 10.00
C VAL A 403 -1.53 -20.81 9.08
N SER A 404 -2.80 -20.80 9.54
CA SER A 404 -3.87 -19.98 8.96
C SER A 404 -3.89 -18.60 9.62
N GLY A 405 -4.34 -17.60 8.87
CA GLY A 405 -4.41 -16.21 9.33
C GLY A 405 -3.05 -15.53 9.41
N TRP A 406 -3.04 -14.29 9.88
CA TRP A 406 -1.90 -13.38 9.78
C TRP A 406 -1.26 -13.05 11.12
N THR A 407 -1.82 -13.53 12.24
CA THR A 407 -1.54 -13.05 13.60
C THR A 407 -0.56 -13.91 14.39
N THR A 408 -0.15 -15.08 13.87
CA THR A 408 0.75 -16.00 14.59
C THR A 408 2.23 -15.65 14.41
N ASN A 409 2.67 -15.49 13.16
CA ASN A 409 4.04 -15.07 12.85
C ASN A 409 4.03 -13.56 12.58
N VAL A 410 4.28 -12.79 13.63
CA VAL A 410 4.29 -11.31 13.56
C VAL A 410 5.69 -10.83 13.87
N TYR A 411 6.27 -10.10 12.92
CA TYR A 411 7.65 -9.60 13.02
C TYR A 411 7.69 -8.09 12.79
N ASP A 412 8.41 -7.42 13.66
CA ASP A 412 8.82 -6.04 13.47
C ASP A 412 10.03 -5.94 12.51
N ALA A 413 10.53 -4.72 12.28
CA ALA A 413 11.62 -4.46 11.35
C ALA A 413 12.94 -5.15 11.75
N GLU A 414 13.25 -5.22 13.05
CA GLU A 414 14.47 -5.84 13.54
C GLU A 414 14.41 -7.37 13.40
N GLN A 415 13.32 -7.96 13.82
CA GLN A 415 13.06 -9.40 13.68
C GLN A 415 13.04 -9.82 12.22
N TRP A 416 12.40 -9.03 11.36
CA TRP A 416 12.37 -9.32 9.94
C TRP A 416 13.74 -9.20 9.29
N THR A 417 14.54 -8.20 9.63
CA THR A 417 15.92 -8.06 9.16
C THR A 417 16.75 -9.29 9.49
N ALA A 418 16.59 -9.85 10.70
CA ALA A 418 17.25 -11.08 11.08
C ALA A 418 16.77 -12.28 10.25
N MET A 419 15.47 -12.40 9.99
CA MET A 419 14.88 -13.45 9.14
C MET A 419 15.38 -13.34 7.70
N GLU A 420 15.36 -12.14 7.13
CA GLU A 420 15.82 -11.86 5.77
C GLU A 420 17.32 -12.13 5.60
N THR A 421 18.13 -11.76 6.57
CA THR A 421 19.57 -12.06 6.61
C THR A 421 19.80 -13.58 6.63
N ALA A 422 18.96 -14.34 7.32
CA ALA A 422 18.99 -15.79 7.33
C ALA A 422 18.39 -16.44 6.04
N GLY A 423 17.96 -15.64 5.07
CA GLY A 423 17.49 -16.11 3.77
C GLY A 423 15.97 -16.24 3.65
N ALA A 424 15.19 -15.66 4.56
CA ALA A 424 13.74 -15.64 4.40
C ALA A 424 13.28 -14.68 3.28
N VAL A 425 12.19 -15.06 2.62
CA VAL A 425 11.50 -14.27 1.60
C VAL A 425 10.09 -13.96 2.06
N PHE A 426 9.67 -12.71 1.86
CA PHE A 426 8.31 -12.27 2.10
C PHE A 426 7.60 -11.91 0.81
N LEU A 427 6.41 -12.45 0.63
CA LEU A 427 5.51 -12.15 -0.49
C LEU A 427 4.29 -11.39 0.06
N PRO A 428 4.20 -10.06 -0.11
CA PRO A 428 3.07 -9.27 0.38
C PRO A 428 1.72 -9.76 -0.16
N ALA A 429 0.67 -9.66 0.64
CA ALA A 429 -0.71 -9.78 0.20
C ALA A 429 -1.13 -8.49 -0.54
N ALA A 430 -0.54 -8.23 -1.70
CA ALA A 430 -0.68 -7.01 -2.47
C ALA A 430 -2.02 -6.88 -3.21
N GLY A 431 -2.88 -7.91 -3.13
CA GLY A 431 -4.13 -7.95 -3.87
C GLY A 431 -3.94 -8.19 -5.36
N TYR A 432 -4.84 -7.63 -6.17
CA TYR A 432 -4.78 -7.70 -7.61
C TYR A 432 -5.48 -6.50 -8.26
N ARG A 433 -5.17 -6.26 -9.54
CA ARG A 433 -5.84 -5.25 -10.34
C ARG A 433 -6.84 -5.91 -11.30
N CYS A 434 -8.06 -5.34 -11.34
CA CYS A 434 -9.09 -5.65 -12.33
C CYS A 434 -9.57 -4.32 -12.92
N GLY A 435 -9.24 -4.07 -14.17
CA GLY A 435 -9.50 -2.76 -14.76
C GLY A 435 -8.75 -1.65 -14.02
N LEU A 436 -9.46 -0.62 -13.60
CA LEU A 436 -8.97 0.47 -12.76
C LEU A 436 -9.06 0.14 -11.25
N GLY A 437 -9.75 -0.93 -10.88
CA GLY A 437 -9.90 -1.34 -9.49
C GLY A 437 -8.70 -2.14 -8.99
N VAL A 438 -8.23 -1.83 -7.77
CA VAL A 438 -7.27 -2.63 -7.03
C VAL A 438 -7.99 -3.25 -5.85
N LEU A 439 -8.02 -4.57 -5.78
CA LEU A 439 -8.86 -5.36 -4.89
C LEU A 439 -8.01 -6.27 -4.00
N ASP A 440 -8.59 -6.72 -2.89
CA ASP A 440 -8.02 -7.69 -1.94
C ASP A 440 -6.64 -7.30 -1.36
N VAL A 441 -6.29 -6.01 -1.37
CA VAL A 441 -5.07 -5.51 -0.73
C VAL A 441 -5.08 -5.84 0.76
N GLN A 442 -3.96 -6.34 1.29
CA GLN A 442 -3.86 -6.86 2.66
C GLN A 442 -4.86 -8.00 2.99
N SER A 443 -5.32 -8.72 1.97
CA SER A 443 -6.21 -9.86 2.11
C SER A 443 -5.71 -11.08 1.34
N SER A 444 -5.24 -10.89 0.10
CA SER A 444 -4.68 -11.99 -0.71
C SER A 444 -3.42 -11.58 -1.46
N GLY A 445 -2.54 -12.57 -1.73
CA GLY A 445 -1.39 -12.43 -2.61
C GLY A 445 -1.56 -13.32 -3.84
N ARG A 446 -1.26 -12.74 -5.01
CA ARG A 446 -1.30 -13.42 -6.31
C ARG A 446 -0.02 -13.11 -7.07
N TYR A 447 0.71 -14.16 -7.45
CA TYR A 447 2.02 -14.03 -8.07
C TYR A 447 2.04 -14.86 -9.37
N TRP A 448 2.22 -14.18 -10.49
CA TRP A 448 2.26 -14.86 -11.79
C TRP A 448 3.34 -15.95 -11.85
N SER A 449 3.03 -17.00 -12.60
CA SER A 449 4.02 -17.95 -13.11
C SER A 449 4.26 -17.72 -14.60
N SER A 450 5.34 -18.29 -15.14
CA SER A 450 5.61 -18.28 -16.58
C SER A 450 4.80 -19.32 -17.37
N THR A 451 3.87 -20.04 -16.71
CA THR A 451 3.12 -21.15 -17.33
C THR A 451 1.73 -20.69 -17.76
N ALA A 452 1.44 -20.91 -19.04
CA ALA A 452 0.11 -20.75 -19.61
C ALA A 452 -0.84 -21.84 -19.09
N GLY A 453 -2.10 -21.50 -18.82
CA GLY A 453 -3.13 -22.47 -18.45
C GLY A 453 -3.96 -22.93 -19.65
N ASN A 454 -4.65 -21.98 -20.29
CA ASN A 454 -5.45 -22.21 -21.51
C ASN A 454 -5.51 -20.89 -22.31
N SER A 455 -6.39 -20.80 -23.31
CA SER A 455 -6.52 -19.60 -24.16
C SER A 455 -6.81 -18.30 -23.38
N LEU A 456 -7.40 -18.39 -22.21
CA LEU A 456 -7.84 -17.24 -21.40
C LEU A 456 -7.00 -17.05 -20.15
N ASN A 457 -6.41 -18.13 -19.60
CA ASN A 457 -5.86 -18.18 -18.28
C ASN A 457 -4.36 -18.50 -18.28
N ALA A 458 -3.68 -18.01 -17.22
CA ALA A 458 -2.32 -18.42 -16.88
C ALA A 458 -2.26 -18.86 -15.41
N TYR A 459 -1.27 -19.68 -15.08
CA TYR A 459 -1.07 -20.14 -13.71
C TYR A 459 -0.40 -19.08 -12.85
N HIS A 460 -0.76 -19.08 -11.57
CA HIS A 460 -0.20 -18.20 -10.53
C HIS A 460 -0.22 -18.89 -9.17
N LEU A 461 0.64 -18.46 -8.29
CA LEU A 461 0.52 -18.70 -6.85
C LEU A 461 -0.62 -17.84 -6.29
N TYR A 462 -1.52 -18.45 -5.54
CA TYR A 462 -2.55 -17.79 -4.76
C TYR A 462 -2.43 -18.12 -3.29
N PHE A 463 -2.56 -17.13 -2.44
CA PHE A 463 -2.75 -17.31 -1.01
C PHE A 463 -3.60 -16.20 -0.40
N ASP A 464 -4.34 -16.54 0.66
CA ASP A 464 -5.05 -15.64 1.55
C ASP A 464 -4.91 -16.11 3.01
N GLY A 465 -5.72 -15.58 3.91
CA GLY A 465 -5.70 -16.00 5.33
C GLY A 465 -6.02 -17.47 5.56
N SER A 466 -6.64 -18.16 4.60
CA SER A 466 -7.12 -19.56 4.75
C SER A 466 -6.53 -20.50 3.72
N TYR A 467 -6.39 -20.06 2.48
CA TYR A 467 -6.02 -20.92 1.35
C TYR A 467 -4.59 -20.62 0.87
N LEU A 468 -3.92 -21.68 0.42
CA LEU A 468 -2.67 -21.63 -0.32
C LEU A 468 -2.81 -22.57 -1.51
N ILE A 469 -2.73 -22.02 -2.72
CA ILE A 469 -2.89 -22.75 -3.98
C ILE A 469 -1.73 -22.39 -4.91
N PRO A 470 -0.62 -23.15 -4.88
CA PRO A 470 0.58 -22.84 -5.67
C PRO A 470 0.38 -22.89 -7.19
N ARG A 471 -0.63 -23.62 -7.65
CA ARG A 471 -1.00 -23.78 -9.07
C ARG A 471 -2.44 -23.36 -9.32
N ASN A 472 -2.83 -22.23 -8.81
CA ASN A 472 -4.09 -21.62 -9.21
C ASN A 472 -3.98 -21.06 -10.64
N TYR A 473 -5.10 -20.86 -11.33
CA TYR A 473 -5.10 -20.25 -12.66
C TYR A 473 -6.21 -19.21 -12.77
N SER A 474 -5.93 -18.15 -13.50
CA SER A 474 -6.84 -17.03 -13.65
C SER A 474 -6.63 -16.31 -14.97
N THR A 475 -7.53 -15.43 -15.30
CA THR A 475 -7.56 -14.71 -16.56
C THR A 475 -6.31 -13.82 -16.69
N ARG A 476 -5.62 -13.94 -17.84
CA ARG A 476 -4.30 -13.32 -18.11
C ARG A 476 -4.29 -11.80 -18.02
N TYR A 477 -5.43 -11.17 -18.19
CA TYR A 477 -5.54 -9.71 -18.11
C TYR A 477 -5.63 -9.15 -16.69
N TYR A 478 -5.81 -9.96 -15.66
CA TYR A 478 -5.67 -9.47 -14.30
C TYR A 478 -4.25 -8.98 -14.02
N GLY A 479 -4.13 -7.90 -13.26
CA GLY A 479 -2.85 -7.44 -12.77
C GLY A 479 -2.47 -8.17 -11.49
N TYR A 480 -1.40 -8.97 -11.52
CA TYR A 480 -0.85 -9.68 -10.36
C TYR A 480 0.60 -9.28 -10.13
N SER A 481 1.07 -9.51 -8.92
CA SER A 481 2.47 -9.31 -8.56
C SER A 481 3.40 -10.24 -9.35
N VAL A 482 4.62 -9.78 -9.54
CA VAL A 482 5.72 -10.56 -10.14
C VAL A 482 6.88 -10.58 -9.17
N ARG A 483 7.32 -11.80 -8.80
CA ARG A 483 8.51 -12.03 -8.00
C ARG A 483 9.48 -12.86 -8.81
N LEU A 484 10.57 -12.23 -9.22
CA LEU A 484 11.54 -12.86 -10.10
C LEU A 484 12.57 -13.69 -9.32
N VAL A 485 13.20 -14.61 -10.00
CA VAL A 485 14.27 -15.47 -9.47
C VAL A 485 15.47 -15.49 -10.40
N GLN A 486 16.64 -15.79 -9.81
CA GLN A 486 17.86 -16.18 -10.53
C GLN A 486 18.11 -17.66 -10.32
N ASP A 487 18.52 -18.37 -11.36
CA ASP A 487 19.03 -19.74 -11.26
C ASP A 487 20.41 -19.74 -10.59
N LEU A 488 20.68 -20.72 -9.73
CA LEU A 488 21.94 -20.88 -8.99
C LEU A 488 22.79 -22.01 -9.57
#